data_280010852c8cce69a0d323d4ffdda74b
#
_entry.id   280010852c8cce69a0d323d4ffdda74b
#
_cell.length_a   1.000
_cell.length_b   1.000
_cell.length_c   1.000
_cell.angle_alpha   90.00
_cell.angle_beta   90.00
_cell.angle_gamma   90.00
#
_symmetry.space_group_name_H-M   'P 1'
#
loop_
_entity.id
_entity.type
_entity.pdbx_description
1 polymer ?
#
loop_
_entity_poly.entity_id
_entity_poly.type
_entity_poly.pdbx_seq_one_letter_code
_entity_poly.pdbx_strand_id
1 'polypeptide(L)'
;RNQYNLIMDRAGIQPFEVLVRDVPSDLALIGATFATDAESRTLSVLRVPVGDSERLSWGSFVYVLGHPGGYPMVTRGIVSDPGREATPSFLVDGLWNEGTSGGPILAIRGDDGSLEWVGIARAAAGRTEHRLAPDAELIESQDQRLLYEGRVYLEEVQRILYGISLSVPMTTIRAGSPDLTEVPS
;
A
#
# COMPACT_ATOMS: atom_id res chain seq x y z
N ARG A 1 -10.79 -2.53 25.66
CA ARG A 1 -9.35 -2.70 25.31
C ARG A 1 -8.87 -1.39 24.73
N ASN A 2 -7.96 -0.71 25.40
CA ASN A 2 -7.31 0.48 24.82
C ASN A 2 -6.39 -0.03 23.69
N GLN A 3 -6.71 0.34 22.46
CA GLN A 3 -5.88 0.05 21.31
C GLN A 3 -4.88 1.22 21.20
N TYR A 4 -3.60 0.93 21.39
CA TYR A 4 -2.54 1.92 21.20
C TYR A 4 -2.11 1.87 19.72
N ASN A 5 -2.09 3.03 19.08
CA ASN A 5 -1.50 3.19 17.76
C ASN A 5 0.00 3.47 17.94
N LEU A 6 0.84 2.65 17.33
CA LEU A 6 2.30 2.71 17.50
C LEU A 6 2.98 2.73 16.13
N ILE A 7 3.96 3.60 15.96
CA ILE A 7 4.90 3.59 14.84
C ILE A 7 6.22 3.03 15.35
N MET A 8 6.80 2.12 14.61
CA MET A 8 8.14 1.61 14.87
C MET A 8 9.13 2.20 13.87
N ASP A 9 10.16 2.85 14.37
CA ASP A 9 11.27 3.37 13.58
C ASP A 9 12.62 2.91 14.17
N ARG A 10 13.72 3.50 13.70
CA ARG A 10 15.07 3.18 14.22
C ARG A 10 15.29 3.64 15.67
N ALA A 11 14.51 4.59 16.15
CA ALA A 11 14.57 5.08 17.54
C ALA A 11 13.70 4.25 18.48
N GLY A 12 12.86 3.36 17.96
CA GLY A 12 12.00 2.49 18.74
C GLY A 12 10.52 2.61 18.37
N ILE A 13 9.65 2.31 19.33
CA ILE A 13 8.20 2.34 19.17
C ILE A 13 7.68 3.68 19.70
N GLN A 14 7.02 4.45 18.84
CA GLN A 14 6.45 5.75 19.16
C GLN A 14 4.91 5.70 19.06
N PRO A 15 4.18 6.36 19.98
CA PRO A 15 2.74 6.53 19.82
C PRO A 15 2.45 7.52 18.71
N PHE A 16 1.33 7.31 18.00
CA PHE A 16 0.85 8.26 17.00
C PHE A 16 -0.64 8.52 17.16
N GLU A 17 -1.08 9.64 16.63
CA GLU A 17 -2.47 10.04 16.55
C GLU A 17 -2.94 10.05 15.10
N VAL A 18 -4.18 9.68 14.86
CA VAL A 18 -4.81 9.84 13.55
C VAL A 18 -5.38 11.25 13.49
N LEU A 19 -4.76 12.12 12.70
CA LEU A 19 -5.15 13.53 12.56
C LEU A 19 -6.33 13.68 11.59
N VAL A 20 -6.29 12.96 10.46
CA VAL A 20 -7.33 12.99 9.43
C VAL A 20 -7.62 11.57 8.96
N ARG A 21 -8.90 11.28 8.69
CA ARG A 21 -9.35 10.05 8.02
C ARG A 21 -10.14 10.40 6.77
N ASP A 22 -9.71 9.85 5.65
CA ASP A 22 -10.45 9.86 4.40
C ASP A 22 -10.85 8.43 4.06
N VAL A 23 -12.02 8.03 4.56
CA VAL A 23 -12.54 6.66 4.39
C VAL A 23 -12.80 6.31 2.91
N PRO A 24 -13.39 7.19 2.07
CA PRO A 24 -13.59 6.90 0.66
C PRO A 24 -12.30 6.59 -0.10
N SER A 25 -11.21 7.30 0.20
CA SER A 25 -9.91 7.09 -0.43
C SER A 25 -9.05 6.04 0.29
N ASP A 26 -9.51 5.53 1.45
CA ASP A 26 -8.77 4.60 2.30
C ASP A 26 -7.42 5.18 2.76
N LEU A 27 -7.44 6.44 3.18
CA LEU A 27 -6.26 7.19 3.63
C LEU A 27 -6.40 7.65 5.07
N ALA A 28 -5.27 7.78 5.75
CA ALA A 28 -5.18 8.45 7.03
C ALA A 28 -3.92 9.30 7.11
N LEU A 29 -4.06 10.52 7.63
CA LEU A 29 -2.93 11.32 8.08
C LEU A 29 -2.68 10.99 9.53
N ILE A 30 -1.45 10.60 9.83
CA ILE A 30 -1.02 10.31 11.20
C ILE A 30 0.05 11.30 11.63
N GLY A 31 0.04 11.65 12.90
CA GLY A 31 1.04 12.51 13.54
C GLY A 31 1.64 11.83 14.75
N ALA A 32 2.91 12.10 15.01
CA ALA A 32 3.58 11.68 16.23
C ALA A 32 4.14 12.90 16.95
N THR A 33 3.95 12.93 18.27
CA THR A 33 4.55 13.96 19.12
C THR A 33 5.85 13.40 19.70
N PHE A 34 6.95 14.06 19.42
CA PHE A 34 8.26 13.71 19.95
C PHE A 34 8.57 14.56 21.17
N ALA A 35 9.14 13.95 22.20
CA ALA A 35 9.48 14.65 23.43
C ALA A 35 10.64 15.64 23.23
N THR A 36 11.50 15.40 22.23
CA THR A 36 12.64 16.27 21.93
C THR A 36 12.87 16.41 20.41
N ASP A 37 13.48 17.51 20.01
CA ASP A 37 13.92 17.73 18.61
C ASP A 37 14.93 16.66 18.15
N ALA A 38 15.70 16.08 19.08
CA ALA A 38 16.64 15.02 18.77
C ALA A 38 15.92 13.73 18.34
N GLU A 39 14.81 13.40 18.99
CA GLU A 39 13.99 12.24 18.63
C GLU A 39 13.30 12.43 17.29
N SER A 40 12.79 13.64 16.99
CA SER A 40 12.18 13.93 15.68
C SER A 40 13.16 13.79 14.51
N ARG A 41 14.45 14.07 14.74
CA ARG A 41 15.52 13.94 13.73
C ARG A 41 15.90 12.49 13.41
N THR A 42 15.46 11.52 14.20
CA THR A 42 15.71 10.10 13.94
C THR A 42 14.78 9.51 12.88
N LEU A 43 13.66 10.19 12.58
CA LEU A 43 12.73 9.77 11.55
C LEU A 43 13.39 9.84 10.17
N SER A 44 13.29 8.74 9.44
CA SER A 44 13.67 8.71 8.04
C SER A 44 12.57 9.37 7.20
N VAL A 45 12.82 10.56 6.71
CA VAL A 45 11.90 11.30 5.85
C VAL A 45 12.22 11.01 4.38
N LEU A 46 11.21 10.66 3.60
CA LEU A 46 11.32 10.55 2.15
C LEU A 46 11.46 11.95 1.56
N ARG A 47 12.69 12.31 1.12
CA ARG A 47 12.99 13.61 0.53
C ARG A 47 12.87 13.56 -0.99
N VAL A 48 11.65 13.31 -1.47
CA VAL A 48 11.34 13.32 -2.89
C VAL A 48 10.27 14.39 -3.11
N PRO A 49 10.41 15.27 -4.10
CA PRO A 49 9.42 16.30 -4.37
C PRO A 49 8.07 15.66 -4.70
N VAL A 50 7.02 16.34 -4.27
CA VAL A 50 5.66 15.94 -4.62
C VAL A 50 5.42 16.21 -6.09
N GLY A 51 5.08 15.16 -6.83
CA GLY A 51 4.80 15.19 -8.24
C GLY A 51 3.33 15.44 -8.58
N ASP A 52 3.08 15.44 -9.87
CA ASP A 52 1.75 15.59 -10.44
C ASP A 52 1.31 14.26 -11.08
N SER A 53 0.38 13.58 -10.41
CA SER A 53 -0.17 12.30 -10.89
C SER A 53 -0.97 12.44 -12.21
N GLU A 54 -1.47 13.63 -12.55
CA GLU A 54 -2.19 13.87 -13.81
C GLU A 54 -1.26 13.83 -15.02
N ARG A 55 0.04 14.00 -14.81
CA ARG A 55 1.06 13.87 -15.86
C ARG A 55 1.45 12.42 -16.16
N LEU A 56 0.96 11.45 -15.37
CA LEU A 56 1.15 10.04 -15.67
C LEU A 56 0.41 9.65 -16.95
N SER A 57 1.07 8.86 -17.78
CA SER A 57 0.53 8.33 -19.03
C SER A 57 0.56 6.81 -19.01
N TRP A 58 -0.20 6.20 -19.91
CA TRP A 58 -0.08 4.78 -20.19
C TRP A 58 1.39 4.42 -20.48
N GLY A 59 1.91 3.42 -19.80
CA GLY A 59 3.30 3.00 -19.96
C GLY A 59 4.32 3.76 -19.10
N SER A 60 3.92 4.77 -18.32
CA SER A 60 4.82 5.44 -17.37
C SER A 60 5.38 4.43 -16.36
N PHE A 61 6.70 4.43 -16.17
CA PHE A 61 7.33 3.62 -15.14
C PHE A 61 7.15 4.25 -13.76
N VAL A 62 6.83 3.41 -12.79
CA VAL A 62 6.74 3.81 -11.39
C VAL A 62 7.49 2.83 -10.50
N TYR A 63 7.99 3.33 -9.37
CA TYR A 63 8.61 2.55 -8.32
C TYR A 63 7.75 2.65 -7.07
N VAL A 64 7.52 1.52 -6.43
CA VAL A 64 6.75 1.43 -5.19
C VAL A 64 7.67 0.94 -4.08
N LEU A 65 7.74 1.69 -3.00
CA LEU A 65 8.48 1.30 -1.81
C LEU A 65 7.51 0.67 -0.82
N GLY A 66 7.88 -0.46 -0.24
CA GLY A 66 7.04 -1.16 0.71
C GLY A 66 7.82 -2.13 1.58
N HIS A 67 7.12 -2.83 2.45
CA HIS A 67 7.71 -3.81 3.37
C HIS A 67 6.99 -5.16 3.31
N PRO A 68 6.86 -5.79 2.12
CA PRO A 68 6.19 -7.08 2.01
C PRO A 68 6.92 -8.13 2.86
N GLY A 69 6.15 -8.82 3.71
CA GLY A 69 6.71 -9.79 4.65
C GLY A 69 7.67 -9.18 5.69
N GLY A 70 7.63 -7.85 5.89
CA GLY A 70 8.55 -7.13 6.78
C GLY A 70 9.90 -6.75 6.16
N TYR A 71 10.14 -7.06 4.89
CA TYR A 71 11.39 -6.73 4.20
C TYR A 71 11.26 -5.41 3.42
N PRO A 72 12.20 -4.45 3.54
CA PRO A 72 12.20 -3.25 2.72
C PRO A 72 12.46 -3.64 1.26
N MET A 73 11.50 -3.31 0.40
CA MET A 73 11.57 -3.65 -1.02
C MET A 73 11.19 -2.46 -1.90
N VAL A 74 11.81 -2.42 -3.06
CA VAL A 74 11.42 -1.55 -4.17
C VAL A 74 10.88 -2.42 -5.29
N THR A 75 9.63 -2.19 -5.67
CA THR A 75 8.98 -2.87 -6.79
C THR A 75 8.80 -1.88 -7.93
N ARG A 76 9.07 -2.31 -9.15
CA ARG A 76 8.79 -1.54 -10.36
C ARG A 76 7.45 -1.97 -10.95
N GLY A 77 6.69 -0.99 -11.43
CA GLY A 77 5.46 -1.20 -12.16
C GLY A 77 5.32 -0.27 -13.35
N ILE A 78 4.26 -0.48 -14.12
CA ILE A 78 3.90 0.33 -15.30
C ILE A 78 2.47 0.84 -15.08
N VAL A 79 2.25 2.12 -15.33
CA VAL A 79 0.90 2.69 -15.31
C VAL A 79 0.10 2.12 -16.47
N SER A 80 -0.94 1.35 -16.13
CA SER A 80 -1.82 0.66 -17.08
C SER A 80 -3.17 1.37 -17.25
N ASP A 81 -3.49 2.29 -16.36
CA ASP A 81 -4.64 3.20 -16.47
C ASP A 81 -4.32 4.44 -15.62
N PRO A 82 -4.02 5.59 -16.22
CA PRO A 82 -3.62 6.78 -15.48
C PRO A 82 -4.75 7.44 -14.69
N GLY A 83 -6.01 7.13 -14.97
CA GLY A 83 -7.15 7.66 -14.22
C GLY A 83 -8.44 6.88 -14.47
N ARG A 84 -9.17 6.62 -13.41
CA ARG A 84 -10.50 6.02 -13.43
C ARG A 84 -11.53 7.09 -13.04
N GLU A 85 -12.53 7.30 -13.88
CA GLU A 85 -13.58 8.30 -13.67
C GLU A 85 -14.41 8.07 -12.40
N ALA A 86 -14.63 6.81 -12.00
CA ALA A 86 -15.51 6.46 -10.88
C ALA A 86 -14.87 6.59 -9.49
N THR A 87 -13.55 6.46 -9.40
CA THR A 87 -12.77 6.66 -8.17
C THR A 87 -11.44 7.29 -8.54
N PRO A 88 -10.99 8.34 -7.84
CA PRO A 88 -9.70 8.95 -8.09
C PRO A 88 -8.60 7.94 -7.76
N SER A 89 -8.21 7.15 -8.74
CA SER A 89 -7.18 6.12 -8.64
C SER A 89 -6.59 5.87 -10.01
N PHE A 90 -5.31 5.52 -10.03
CA PHE A 90 -4.67 5.00 -11.22
C PHE A 90 -4.26 3.54 -11.04
N LEU A 91 -4.20 2.78 -12.14
CA LEU A 91 -3.81 1.38 -12.11
C LEU A 91 -2.34 1.21 -12.45
N VAL A 92 -1.70 0.33 -11.72
CA VAL A 92 -0.31 -0.08 -11.98
C VAL A 92 -0.28 -1.58 -12.20
N ASP A 93 0.32 -1.99 -13.30
CA ASP A 93 0.75 -3.38 -13.52
C ASP A 93 2.07 -3.59 -12.77
N GLY A 94 1.99 -4.29 -11.66
CA GLY A 94 3.12 -4.57 -10.78
C GLY A 94 2.79 -5.66 -9.78
N LEU A 95 3.83 -6.32 -9.27
CA LEU A 95 3.69 -7.32 -8.21
C LEU A 95 3.63 -6.61 -6.86
N TRP A 96 2.42 -6.43 -6.35
CA TRP A 96 2.21 -5.89 -5.01
C TRP A 96 1.76 -7.00 -4.07
N ASN A 97 2.59 -7.26 -3.09
CA ASN A 97 2.31 -8.21 -2.03
C ASN A 97 1.76 -7.48 -0.80
N GLU A 98 1.17 -8.22 0.11
CA GLU A 98 0.80 -7.72 1.42
C GLU A 98 2.00 -7.06 2.11
N GLY A 99 1.80 -5.85 2.65
CA GLY A 99 2.87 -4.98 3.17
C GLY A 99 3.37 -3.92 2.17
N THR A 100 2.91 -3.92 0.92
CA THR A 100 3.16 -2.83 -0.03
C THR A 100 2.15 -1.69 0.14
N SER A 101 0.95 -1.98 0.63
CA SER A 101 -0.09 -0.98 0.88
C SER A 101 0.38 0.11 1.83
N GLY A 102 0.08 1.38 1.51
CA GLY A 102 0.56 2.56 2.21
C GLY A 102 1.94 3.04 1.74
N GLY A 103 2.63 2.27 0.91
CA GLY A 103 3.93 2.65 0.36
C GLY A 103 3.84 3.78 -0.68
N PRO A 104 4.84 4.69 -0.73
CA PRO A 104 4.88 5.75 -1.73
C PRO A 104 5.14 5.19 -3.13
N ILE A 105 4.47 5.81 -4.11
CA ILE A 105 4.67 5.54 -5.53
C ILE A 105 5.44 6.70 -6.13
N LEU A 106 6.60 6.40 -6.70
CA LEU A 106 7.51 7.36 -7.29
C LEU A 106 7.53 7.19 -8.81
N ALA A 107 7.43 8.29 -9.53
CA ALA A 107 7.62 8.34 -10.99
C ALA A 107 8.92 9.05 -11.33
N ILE A 108 9.41 8.81 -12.55
CA ILE A 108 10.56 9.53 -13.09
C ILE A 108 10.04 10.77 -13.83
N ARG A 109 10.53 11.94 -13.46
CA ARG A 109 10.25 13.19 -14.19
C ARG A 109 10.83 13.13 -15.60
N GLY A 110 10.05 13.59 -16.56
CA GLY A 110 10.44 13.56 -17.97
C GLY A 110 11.48 14.60 -18.35
N ASP A 111 11.68 15.61 -17.53
CA ASP A 111 12.55 16.76 -17.82
C ASP A 111 14.00 16.57 -17.34
N ASP A 112 14.20 16.03 -16.16
CA ASP A 112 15.52 15.90 -15.53
C ASP A 112 15.85 14.47 -15.05
N GLY A 113 14.91 13.54 -15.18
CA GLY A 113 15.08 12.15 -14.74
C GLY A 113 15.05 11.96 -13.22
N SER A 114 14.74 12.99 -12.44
CA SER A 114 14.61 12.88 -10.99
C SER A 114 13.33 12.13 -10.61
N LEU A 115 13.29 11.63 -9.38
CA LEU A 115 12.07 10.99 -8.85
C LEU A 115 11.12 12.05 -8.29
N GLU A 116 9.83 11.82 -8.49
CA GLU A 116 8.75 12.57 -7.88
C GLU A 116 7.72 11.64 -7.24
N TRP A 117 7.10 12.05 -6.13
CA TRP A 117 6.09 11.30 -5.43
C TRP A 117 4.71 11.55 -6.03
N VAL A 118 4.14 10.54 -6.69
CA VAL A 118 2.89 10.66 -7.47
C VAL A 118 1.69 10.00 -6.82
N GLY A 119 1.86 9.19 -5.80
CA GLY A 119 0.75 8.53 -5.14
C GLY A 119 1.16 7.56 -4.04
N ILE A 120 0.15 6.86 -3.52
CA ILE A 120 0.29 5.84 -2.48
C ILE A 120 -0.31 4.52 -3.00
N ALA A 121 0.39 3.43 -2.77
CA ALA A 121 -0.09 2.08 -3.04
C ALA A 121 -1.26 1.77 -2.10
N ARG A 122 -2.41 1.37 -2.66
CA ARG A 122 -3.62 1.13 -1.86
C ARG A 122 -3.94 -0.35 -1.74
N ALA A 123 -4.17 -1.03 -2.85
CA ALA A 123 -4.64 -2.40 -2.86
C ALA A 123 -4.26 -3.11 -4.16
N ALA A 124 -4.16 -4.43 -4.10
CA ALA A 124 -4.23 -5.27 -5.29
C ALA A 124 -5.70 -5.67 -5.53
N ALA A 125 -6.09 -5.80 -6.79
CA ALA A 125 -7.38 -6.37 -7.12
C ALA A 125 -7.43 -7.83 -6.67
N GLY A 126 -8.58 -8.24 -6.18
CA GLY A 126 -8.81 -9.61 -5.74
C GLY A 126 -10.16 -10.11 -6.21
N ARG A 127 -10.30 -11.42 -6.23
CA ARG A 127 -11.60 -12.07 -6.38
C ARG A 127 -11.81 -13.09 -5.28
N THR A 128 -13.06 -13.24 -4.88
CA THR A 128 -13.47 -14.28 -3.95
C THR A 128 -13.78 -15.55 -4.74
N GLU A 129 -13.18 -16.65 -4.32
CA GLU A 129 -13.50 -17.99 -4.81
C GLU A 129 -14.04 -18.82 -3.65
N HIS A 130 -15.01 -19.67 -3.95
CA HIS A 130 -15.50 -20.63 -2.99
C HIS A 130 -14.98 -22.02 -3.38
N ARG A 131 -14.41 -22.73 -2.43
CA ARG A 131 -13.94 -24.09 -2.64
C ARG A 131 -14.45 -25.01 -1.53
N LEU A 132 -14.60 -26.28 -1.86
CA LEU A 132 -14.82 -27.30 -0.86
C LEU A 132 -13.48 -27.67 -0.24
N ALA A 133 -13.38 -27.51 1.08
CA ALA A 133 -12.20 -27.89 1.85
C ALA A 133 -12.57 -29.02 2.83
N PRO A 134 -11.73 -30.04 3.00
CA PRO A 134 -11.92 -31.05 4.05
C PRO A 134 -11.66 -30.44 5.43
N ASP A 135 -12.20 -31.12 6.46
CA ASP A 135 -11.94 -30.71 7.85
C ASP A 135 -10.44 -30.75 8.17
N ALA A 136 -9.94 -29.68 8.78
CA ALA A 136 -8.51 -29.48 9.03
C ALA A 136 -7.89 -30.58 9.92
N GLU A 137 -8.68 -31.24 10.77
CA GLU A 137 -8.20 -32.31 11.66
C GLU A 137 -7.74 -33.58 10.92
N LEU A 138 -8.03 -33.69 9.60
CA LEU A 138 -7.76 -34.89 8.80
C LEU A 138 -6.67 -34.73 7.73
N ILE A 139 -6.02 -33.55 7.67
CA ILE A 139 -4.96 -33.27 6.69
C ILE A 139 -3.58 -33.84 7.10
N GLU A 140 -3.46 -34.55 8.22
CA GLU A 140 -2.17 -35.11 8.67
C GLU A 140 -1.64 -36.27 7.81
N SER A 141 -2.40 -36.77 6.84
CA SER A 141 -1.92 -37.83 5.94
C SER A 141 -1.21 -37.23 4.72
N GLN A 142 0.07 -37.53 4.56
CA GLN A 142 0.89 -37.11 3.42
C GLN A 142 0.56 -37.87 2.12
N ASP A 143 -0.42 -38.77 2.09
CA ASP A 143 -0.81 -39.53 0.91
C ASP A 143 -1.83 -38.77 0.10
N GLN A 144 -1.42 -38.19 -1.03
CA GLN A 144 -2.25 -37.42 -1.96
C GLN A 144 -3.31 -38.27 -2.71
N ARG A 145 -3.42 -39.56 -2.42
CA ARG A 145 -4.35 -40.49 -3.09
C ARG A 145 -5.47 -41.01 -2.21
N LEU A 146 -5.57 -40.57 -0.98
CA LEU A 146 -6.65 -40.98 -0.09
C LEU A 146 -7.99 -40.38 -0.53
N LEU A 147 -8.95 -41.26 -0.82
CA LEU A 147 -10.36 -40.91 -0.86
C LEU A 147 -10.78 -40.45 0.53
N TYR A 148 -11.21 -39.20 0.65
CA TYR A 148 -11.65 -38.61 1.89
C TYR A 148 -13.15 -38.89 2.10
N GLU A 149 -13.47 -39.64 3.13
CA GLU A 149 -14.82 -39.79 3.68
C GLU A 149 -14.97 -38.92 4.93
N GLY A 150 -15.62 -37.75 4.81
CA GLY A 150 -15.77 -36.84 5.92
C GLY A 150 -16.58 -35.60 5.60
N ARG A 151 -16.59 -34.66 6.53
CA ARG A 151 -17.25 -33.38 6.33
C ARG A 151 -16.39 -32.48 5.47
N VAL A 152 -17.03 -31.79 4.52
CA VAL A 152 -16.41 -30.73 3.72
C VAL A 152 -17.10 -29.41 4.06
N TYR A 153 -16.34 -28.35 4.08
CA TYR A 153 -16.81 -26.99 4.28
C TYR A 153 -16.69 -26.19 2.99
N LEU A 154 -17.61 -25.25 2.82
CA LEU A 154 -17.45 -24.23 1.80
C LEU A 154 -16.53 -23.15 2.36
N GLU A 155 -15.31 -23.12 1.89
CA GLU A 155 -14.30 -22.13 2.28
C GLU A 155 -14.29 -20.98 1.29
N GLU A 156 -14.35 -19.75 1.82
CA GLU A 156 -14.14 -18.54 1.03
C GLU A 156 -12.65 -18.21 0.97
N VAL A 157 -12.11 -18.17 -0.23
CA VAL A 157 -10.69 -17.87 -0.46
C VAL A 157 -10.56 -16.59 -1.25
N GLN A 158 -9.82 -15.62 -0.71
CA GLN A 158 -9.45 -14.41 -1.43
C GLN A 158 -8.22 -14.69 -2.29
N ARG A 159 -8.36 -14.48 -3.60
CA ARG A 159 -7.24 -14.56 -4.54
C ARG A 159 -6.86 -13.19 -5.04
N ILE A 160 -5.59 -12.86 -4.87
CA ILE A 160 -5.02 -11.62 -5.43
C ILE A 160 -4.85 -11.80 -6.94
N LEU A 161 -5.33 -10.84 -7.71
CA LEU A 161 -5.10 -10.76 -9.15
C LEU A 161 -3.81 -9.95 -9.36
N TYR A 162 -2.74 -10.64 -9.69
CA TYR A 162 -1.45 -9.99 -9.97
C TYR A 162 -1.55 -9.09 -11.21
N GLY A 163 -0.80 -8.00 -11.19
CA GLY A 163 -0.79 -7.03 -12.28
C GLY A 163 -1.93 -6.01 -12.26
N ILE A 164 -2.84 -6.07 -11.27
CA ILE A 164 -3.93 -5.12 -11.13
C ILE A 164 -3.84 -4.48 -9.75
N SER A 165 -3.09 -3.41 -9.65
CA SER A 165 -2.82 -2.71 -8.40
C SER A 165 -3.40 -1.31 -8.42
N LEU A 166 -4.20 -0.98 -7.41
CA LEU A 166 -4.89 0.29 -7.25
C LEU A 166 -4.01 1.27 -6.45
N SER A 167 -3.97 2.50 -6.93
CA SER A 167 -3.15 3.56 -6.35
C SER A 167 -3.99 4.81 -6.10
N VAL A 168 -3.74 5.49 -4.99
CA VAL A 168 -4.35 6.80 -4.71
C VAL A 168 -3.43 7.88 -5.25
N PRO A 169 -3.90 8.73 -6.17
CA PRO A 169 -3.09 9.78 -6.75
C PRO A 169 -2.77 10.89 -5.74
N MET A 170 -1.64 11.55 -5.94
CA MET A 170 -1.19 12.65 -5.07
C MET A 170 -2.17 13.83 -5.08
N THR A 171 -2.88 14.07 -6.18
CA THR A 171 -3.94 15.09 -6.26
C THR A 171 -5.06 14.85 -5.25
N THR A 172 -5.47 13.59 -5.05
CA THR A 172 -6.46 13.20 -4.03
C THR A 172 -5.92 13.42 -2.62
N ILE A 173 -4.67 13.04 -2.37
CA ILE A 173 -4.02 13.19 -1.05
C ILE A 173 -3.95 14.68 -0.67
N ARG A 174 -3.57 15.53 -1.60
CA ARG A 174 -3.52 17.00 -1.39
C ARG A 174 -4.89 17.60 -1.14
N ALA A 175 -5.91 17.15 -1.83
CA ALA A 175 -7.28 17.65 -1.65
C ALA A 175 -7.82 17.32 -0.25
N GLY A 176 -7.47 16.13 0.29
CA GLY A 176 -7.86 15.70 1.63
C GLY A 176 -7.02 16.30 2.77
N SER A 177 -5.84 16.84 2.48
CA SER A 177 -4.90 17.37 3.48
C SER A 177 -4.11 18.55 2.91
N PRO A 178 -4.72 19.75 2.84
CA PRO A 178 -4.07 20.93 2.26
C PRO A 178 -2.77 21.32 2.96
N ASP A 179 -2.61 20.98 4.24
CA ASP A 179 -1.40 21.27 5.02
C ASP A 179 -0.17 20.41 4.63
N LEU A 180 -0.37 19.34 3.86
CA LEU A 180 0.74 18.53 3.32
C LEU A 180 1.52 19.23 2.20
N THR A 181 1.10 20.39 1.77
CA THR A 181 1.73 21.13 0.66
C THR A 181 2.96 21.92 1.06
N GLU A 182 3.19 22.13 2.35
CA GLU A 182 4.36 22.83 2.87
C GLU A 182 5.41 21.83 3.39
N VAL A 183 6.06 21.09 2.48
CA VAL A 183 7.33 20.46 2.83
C VAL A 183 8.37 21.56 2.77
N PRO A 184 9.01 21.91 3.90
CA PRO A 184 10.08 22.91 3.91
C PRO A 184 11.20 22.46 2.95
N SER A 185 11.60 23.34 2.06
CA SER A 185 12.72 23.20 1.12
C SER A 185 14.05 22.91 1.81
#